data_a56ed9a87b70fcb88b0566ef161c722c
#
_entry.id   a56ed9a87b70fcb88b0566ef161c722c
#
_cell.length_a   1.000
_cell.length_b   1.000
_cell.length_c   1.000
_cell.angle_alpha   90.00
_cell.angle_beta   90.00
_cell.angle_gamma   90.00
#
_symmetry.space_group_name_H-M   'P 1'
#
loop_
_entity.id
_entity.type
_entity.pdbx_description
1 polymer ?
#
loop_
_entity_poly.entity_id
_entity_poly.type
_entity_poly.pdbx_seq_one_letter_code
_entity_poly.pdbx_strand_id
1 'polypeptide(L)'
;MANHDICPRSGKGYTIPILIDCLKRGLNVGADFSLLIGTAGIGSNPDPLTSGLYFDLDMLDRHDFFIEHDASLSRADASTGNNYSFNQTIWDTVLAYYNGMANATIPVASKARYNRVTTEASRDPDFSYSPVQFILSYGETALYLSTMGDPITGVAPLEYVRSLFEEERLPYELGWQPPKTTTTLASLGAMGLELNAASGEQVPEGIILGENSLRAVLIGLNAATGEIENDKLHALANLTGALGGVTSTLTSTLNGLTGS
;
A
#
# COMPACT_ATOMS: atom_id res chain seq x y z
N MET A 1 -12.07 2.08 -8.67
CA MET A 1 -11.80 3.23 -9.59
C MET A 1 -12.02 2.87 -11.06
N ALA A 2 -11.59 1.71 -11.53
CA ALA A 2 -11.86 1.24 -12.90
C ALA A 2 -13.38 1.15 -13.18
N ASN A 3 -14.16 0.62 -12.25
CA ASN A 3 -15.63 0.53 -12.35
C ASN A 3 -16.36 1.89 -12.43
N HIS A 4 -15.65 2.99 -12.14
CA HIS A 4 -16.17 4.37 -12.18
C HIS A 4 -15.57 5.20 -13.32
N ASP A 5 -14.92 4.56 -14.29
CA ASP A 5 -14.26 5.21 -15.44
C ASP A 5 -13.20 6.27 -15.05
N ILE A 6 -12.64 6.14 -13.84
CA ILE A 6 -11.58 7.02 -13.35
C ILE A 6 -10.21 6.51 -13.81
N CYS A 7 -10.03 5.19 -13.82
CA CYS A 7 -8.83 4.49 -14.27
C CYS A 7 -9.14 3.57 -15.45
N PRO A 8 -8.12 3.08 -16.17
CA PRO A 8 -8.32 2.12 -17.26
C PRO A 8 -9.14 0.90 -16.80
N ARG A 9 -10.28 0.64 -17.44
CA ARG A 9 -11.20 -0.48 -17.10
C ARG A 9 -10.57 -1.85 -17.24
N SER A 10 -9.63 -1.97 -18.17
CA SER A 10 -8.93 -3.24 -18.42
C SER A 10 -7.98 -3.65 -17.29
N GLY A 11 -7.65 -2.75 -16.38
CA GLY A 11 -6.59 -2.97 -15.39
C GLY A 11 -5.19 -2.99 -15.99
N LYS A 12 -5.02 -2.49 -17.24
CA LYS A 12 -3.78 -2.60 -18.01
C LYS A 12 -3.24 -1.26 -18.46
N GLY A 13 -1.90 -1.21 -18.67
CA GLY A 13 -1.23 -0.05 -19.23
C GLY A 13 -1.12 1.13 -18.27
N TYR A 14 -0.98 0.89 -16.97
CA TYR A 14 -0.79 1.96 -16.00
C TYR A 14 0.61 2.55 -16.12
N THR A 15 0.69 3.79 -16.55
CA THR A 15 1.90 4.61 -16.46
C THR A 15 1.83 5.53 -15.23
N ILE A 16 2.96 6.11 -14.82
CA ILE A 16 2.99 7.04 -13.69
C ILE A 16 2.02 8.22 -13.89
N PRO A 17 1.96 8.91 -15.05
CA PRO A 17 0.98 9.98 -15.26
C PRO A 17 -0.48 9.53 -15.15
N ILE A 18 -0.82 8.36 -15.70
CA ILE A 18 -2.17 7.79 -15.60
C ILE A 18 -2.50 7.49 -14.13
N LEU A 19 -1.57 6.89 -13.38
CA LEU A 19 -1.78 6.56 -11.98
C LEU A 19 -1.97 7.80 -11.12
N ILE A 20 -1.13 8.84 -11.30
CA ILE A 20 -1.25 10.10 -10.58
C ILE A 20 -2.62 10.74 -10.83
N ASP A 21 -3.06 10.81 -12.08
CA ASP A 21 -4.38 11.35 -12.44
C ASP A 21 -5.52 10.54 -11.83
N CYS A 22 -5.46 9.21 -11.94
CA CYS A 22 -6.43 8.29 -11.35
C CYS A 22 -6.58 8.48 -9.84
N LEU A 23 -5.46 8.41 -9.11
CA LEU A 23 -5.44 8.47 -7.65
C LEU A 23 -5.85 9.87 -7.14
N LYS A 24 -5.45 10.92 -7.86
CA LYS A 24 -5.85 12.29 -7.54
C LYS A 24 -7.34 12.50 -7.71
N ARG A 25 -7.91 12.11 -8.86
CA ARG A 25 -9.33 12.28 -9.15
C ARG A 25 -10.22 11.36 -8.33
N GLY A 26 -9.80 10.12 -8.15
CA GLY A 26 -10.61 9.08 -7.50
C GLY A 26 -10.59 9.15 -5.98
N LEU A 27 -9.45 9.50 -5.39
CA LEU A 27 -9.22 9.35 -3.94
C LEU A 27 -8.59 10.58 -3.28
N ASN A 28 -8.28 11.62 -4.04
CA ASN A 28 -7.49 12.78 -3.60
C ASN A 28 -6.14 12.39 -2.96
N VAL A 29 -5.45 11.43 -3.55
CA VAL A 29 -4.10 11.04 -3.16
C VAL A 29 -3.07 11.95 -3.82
N GLY A 30 -2.04 12.34 -3.08
CA GLY A 30 -0.97 13.22 -3.52
C GLY A 30 -0.05 12.59 -4.56
N ALA A 31 0.57 13.43 -5.39
CA ALA A 31 1.50 12.97 -6.40
C ALA A 31 2.77 12.34 -5.82
N ASP A 32 3.15 12.71 -4.59
CA ASP A 32 4.28 12.17 -3.85
C ASP A 32 4.13 10.65 -3.63
N PHE A 33 3.01 10.22 -3.04
CA PHE A 33 2.72 8.80 -2.85
C PHE A 33 2.43 8.10 -4.19
N SER A 34 1.65 8.75 -5.08
CA SER A 34 1.29 8.17 -6.39
C SER A 34 2.50 7.86 -7.26
N LEU A 35 3.53 8.73 -7.23
CA LEU A 35 4.80 8.51 -7.93
C LEU A 35 5.52 7.28 -7.39
N LEU A 36 5.61 7.16 -6.07
CA LEU A 36 6.34 6.06 -5.44
C LEU A 36 5.66 4.71 -5.65
N ILE A 37 4.35 4.62 -5.42
CA ILE A 37 3.61 3.38 -5.67
C ILE A 37 3.59 3.01 -7.15
N GLY A 38 3.55 4.00 -8.05
CA GLY A 38 3.67 3.79 -9.49
C GLY A 38 5.04 3.28 -9.91
N THR A 39 6.10 3.75 -9.25
CA THR A 39 7.47 3.24 -9.47
C THR A 39 7.58 1.78 -9.03
N ALA A 40 7.03 1.43 -7.86
CA ALA A 40 6.95 0.04 -7.39
C ALA A 40 6.13 -0.83 -8.36
N GLY A 41 5.00 -0.31 -8.87
CA GLY A 41 4.19 -1.01 -9.88
C GLY A 41 4.96 -1.28 -11.17
N ILE A 42 5.66 -0.28 -11.73
CA ILE A 42 6.50 -0.49 -12.92
C ILE A 42 7.64 -1.46 -12.64
N GLY A 43 8.23 -1.42 -11.43
CA GLY A 43 9.22 -2.39 -10.98
C GLY A 43 8.71 -3.83 -10.96
N SER A 44 7.41 -4.03 -10.77
CA SER A 44 6.77 -5.36 -10.83
C SER A 44 6.59 -5.89 -12.26
N ASN A 45 6.71 -5.04 -13.29
CA ASN A 45 6.74 -5.49 -14.68
C ASN A 45 7.99 -6.34 -14.91
N PRO A 46 7.88 -7.59 -15.41
CA PRO A 46 9.03 -8.47 -15.61
C PRO A 46 9.99 -7.96 -16.71
N ASP A 47 9.52 -7.08 -17.59
CA ASP A 47 10.31 -6.55 -18.70
C ASP A 47 10.00 -5.09 -19.00
N PRO A 48 10.27 -4.15 -18.06
CA PRO A 48 9.86 -2.75 -18.20
C PRO A 48 10.64 -1.99 -19.27
N LEU A 49 11.83 -2.49 -19.70
CA LEU A 49 12.69 -1.81 -20.68
C LEU A 49 12.25 -2.03 -22.11
N THR A 50 11.82 -3.24 -22.45
CA THR A 50 11.41 -3.56 -23.82
C THR A 50 9.91 -3.42 -24.02
N SER A 51 9.11 -3.71 -23.00
CA SER A 51 7.65 -3.57 -23.05
C SER A 51 7.16 -2.14 -22.84
N GLY A 52 7.96 -1.28 -22.18
CA GLY A 52 7.64 0.09 -21.83
C GLY A 52 7.43 0.32 -20.35
N LEU A 53 7.48 1.60 -19.93
CA LEU A 53 7.37 2.00 -18.52
C LEU A 53 5.90 2.03 -18.06
N TYR A 54 5.31 0.86 -17.95
CA TYR A 54 3.96 0.65 -17.46
C TYR A 54 3.88 -0.62 -16.60
N PHE A 55 2.79 -0.80 -15.91
CA PHE A 55 2.41 -2.06 -15.30
C PHE A 55 0.93 -2.36 -15.54
N ASP A 56 0.59 -3.60 -15.47
CA ASP A 56 -0.77 -4.11 -15.41
C ASP A 56 -1.07 -4.51 -13.98
N LEU A 57 -2.33 -4.47 -13.55
CA LEU A 57 -2.68 -4.81 -12.16
C LEU A 57 -2.37 -6.27 -11.81
N ASP A 58 -2.42 -7.17 -12.79
CA ASP A 58 -2.07 -8.59 -12.63
C ASP A 58 -0.55 -8.84 -12.48
N MET A 59 0.29 -7.83 -12.67
CA MET A 59 1.73 -7.91 -12.35
C MET A 59 2.03 -7.64 -10.88
N LEU A 60 1.05 -7.15 -10.12
CA LEU A 60 1.21 -6.75 -8.73
C LEU A 60 1.01 -7.91 -7.73
N ASP A 61 0.56 -9.08 -8.20
CA ASP A 61 0.35 -10.28 -7.39
C ASP A 61 1.62 -11.07 -7.09
N ARG A 62 2.76 -10.57 -7.57
CA ARG A 62 4.08 -11.18 -7.33
C ARG A 62 4.45 -11.07 -5.86
N HIS A 63 4.42 -12.23 -5.19
CA HIS A 63 4.64 -12.36 -3.75
C HIS A 63 6.00 -11.84 -3.31
N ASP A 64 6.02 -11.10 -2.21
CA ASP A 64 7.22 -10.54 -1.54
C ASP A 64 8.12 -9.70 -2.44
N PHE A 65 7.59 -9.15 -3.53
CA PHE A 65 8.42 -8.38 -4.42
C PHE A 65 8.39 -6.88 -4.09
N PHE A 66 7.31 -6.13 -4.43
CA PHE A 66 7.20 -4.71 -4.11
C PHE A 66 5.95 -4.36 -3.29
N ILE A 67 4.82 -4.98 -3.58
CA ILE A 67 3.52 -4.56 -3.06
C ILE A 67 2.84 -5.71 -2.34
N GLU A 68 2.69 -6.87 -2.99
CA GLU A 68 2.00 -8.00 -2.44
C GLU A 68 2.78 -8.63 -1.29
N HIS A 69 2.09 -8.98 -0.21
CA HIS A 69 2.63 -9.60 1.00
C HIS A 69 1.56 -10.38 1.77
N ASP A 70 2.01 -11.28 2.64
CA ASP A 70 1.15 -12.06 3.52
C ASP A 70 0.40 -11.21 4.56
N ALA A 71 -0.58 -11.81 5.21
CA ALA A 71 -1.46 -11.22 6.23
C ALA A 71 -2.35 -10.07 5.72
N SER A 72 -2.73 -10.08 4.44
CA SER A 72 -3.69 -9.14 3.90
C SER A 72 -4.99 -9.12 4.71
N LEU A 73 -5.66 -7.95 4.77
CA LEU A 73 -6.94 -7.79 5.48
C LEU A 73 -8.08 -8.59 4.82
N SER A 74 -7.99 -8.87 3.52
CA SER A 74 -9.11 -9.41 2.74
C SER A 74 -8.72 -10.40 1.66
N ARG A 75 -7.45 -10.81 1.59
CA ARG A 75 -6.94 -11.81 0.64
C ARG A 75 -6.26 -12.94 1.41
N ALA A 76 -6.18 -14.10 0.78
CA ALA A 76 -5.40 -15.21 1.30
C ALA A 76 -3.92 -15.03 0.98
N ASP A 77 -3.05 -15.65 1.77
CA ASP A 77 -1.61 -15.60 1.56
C ASP A 77 -1.20 -16.40 0.32
N ALA A 78 -0.06 -16.04 -0.28
CA ALA A 78 0.41 -16.61 -1.55
C ALA A 78 0.60 -18.13 -1.50
N SER A 79 0.96 -18.68 -0.34
CA SER A 79 1.08 -20.13 -0.10
C SER A 79 -0.20 -20.90 -0.41
N THR A 80 -1.37 -20.25 -0.36
CA THR A 80 -2.68 -20.85 -0.69
C THR A 80 -3.01 -20.86 -2.18
N GLY A 81 -2.20 -20.20 -3.03
CA GLY A 81 -2.32 -20.15 -4.48
C GLY A 81 -3.21 -19.04 -5.04
N ASN A 82 -3.95 -18.30 -4.23
CA ASN A 82 -4.76 -17.17 -4.69
C ASN A 82 -4.68 -16.00 -3.71
N ASN A 83 -3.70 -15.13 -3.93
CA ASN A 83 -3.40 -13.95 -3.12
C ASN A 83 -4.04 -12.65 -3.65
N TYR A 84 -4.82 -12.69 -4.74
CA TYR A 84 -5.39 -11.50 -5.38
C TYR A 84 -6.92 -11.40 -5.28
N SER A 85 -7.64 -12.51 -5.13
CA SER A 85 -9.10 -12.47 -5.02
C SER A 85 -9.57 -12.11 -3.62
N PHE A 86 -10.63 -11.32 -3.53
CA PHE A 86 -11.30 -11.05 -2.27
C PHE A 86 -11.76 -12.34 -1.59
N ASN A 87 -11.50 -12.47 -0.29
CA ASN A 87 -11.86 -13.62 0.52
C ASN A 87 -12.75 -13.19 1.69
N GLN A 88 -14.05 -13.48 1.60
CA GLN A 88 -15.03 -13.10 2.61
C GLN A 88 -14.71 -13.70 3.99
N THR A 89 -14.22 -14.95 4.05
CA THR A 89 -13.90 -15.59 5.33
C THR A 89 -12.77 -14.87 6.07
N ILE A 90 -11.76 -14.41 5.34
CA ILE A 90 -10.66 -13.62 5.91
C ILE A 90 -11.19 -12.25 6.33
N TRP A 91 -11.94 -11.57 5.47
CA TRP A 91 -12.51 -10.27 5.76
C TRP A 91 -13.45 -10.28 6.96
N ASP A 92 -14.23 -11.34 7.17
CA ASP A 92 -15.09 -11.51 8.34
C ASP A 92 -14.31 -11.51 9.66
N THR A 93 -13.06 -11.99 9.65
CA THR A 93 -12.18 -11.92 10.85
C THR A 93 -11.78 -10.49 11.19
N VAL A 94 -11.63 -9.64 10.18
CA VAL A 94 -11.37 -8.20 10.32
C VAL A 94 -12.64 -7.48 10.78
N LEU A 95 -13.79 -7.75 10.15
CA LEU A 95 -15.07 -7.16 10.50
C LEU A 95 -15.51 -7.45 11.94
N ALA A 96 -15.12 -8.60 12.49
CA ALA A 96 -15.42 -8.95 13.87
C ALA A 96 -14.92 -7.91 14.87
N TYR A 97 -13.82 -7.20 14.57
CA TYR A 97 -13.29 -6.11 15.38
C TYR A 97 -14.18 -4.85 15.37
N TYR A 98 -14.95 -4.67 14.31
CA TYR A 98 -15.85 -3.52 14.12
C TYR A 98 -17.28 -3.79 14.53
N ASN A 99 -17.58 -4.93 15.15
CA ASN A 99 -18.94 -5.30 15.53
C ASN A 99 -19.60 -4.21 16.41
N GLY A 100 -20.76 -3.73 15.98
CA GLY A 100 -21.51 -2.67 16.65
C GLY A 100 -20.96 -1.25 16.44
N MET A 101 -19.93 -1.06 15.61
CA MET A 101 -19.34 0.26 15.34
C MET A 101 -19.87 0.84 14.03
N ALA A 102 -20.10 2.16 14.02
CA ALA A 102 -20.46 2.90 12.81
C ALA A 102 -19.21 3.30 11.99
N ASN A 103 -18.05 3.41 12.63
CA ASN A 103 -16.82 3.88 12.01
C ASN A 103 -15.65 2.93 12.29
N ALA A 104 -14.79 2.76 11.30
CA ALA A 104 -13.44 2.29 11.50
C ALA A 104 -12.60 3.42 12.11
N THR A 105 -11.74 3.07 13.06
CA THR A 105 -10.87 4.01 13.78
C THR A 105 -9.48 3.42 13.91
N ILE A 106 -8.47 4.26 14.07
CA ILE A 106 -7.07 3.84 14.22
C ILE A 106 -6.91 2.70 15.26
N PRO A 107 -7.43 2.81 16.51
CA PRO A 107 -7.22 1.74 17.50
C PRO A 107 -7.81 0.39 17.11
N VAL A 108 -8.94 0.39 16.40
CA VAL A 108 -9.62 -0.86 16.02
C VAL A 108 -9.01 -1.43 14.76
N ALA A 109 -8.75 -0.61 13.74
CA ALA A 109 -8.07 -1.00 12.50
C ALA A 109 -6.70 -1.62 12.80
N SER A 110 -5.96 -1.01 13.71
CA SER A 110 -4.65 -1.48 14.14
C SER A 110 -4.69 -2.88 14.75
N LYS A 111 -5.64 -3.14 15.64
CA LYS A 111 -5.83 -4.45 16.28
C LYS A 111 -6.28 -5.51 15.26
N ALA A 112 -7.21 -5.14 14.37
CA ALA A 112 -7.67 -6.05 13.32
C ALA A 112 -6.52 -6.46 12.39
N ARG A 113 -5.68 -5.48 11.97
CA ARG A 113 -4.48 -5.74 11.16
C ARG A 113 -3.51 -6.66 11.91
N TYR A 114 -3.16 -6.33 13.15
CA TYR A 114 -2.20 -7.13 13.92
C TYR A 114 -2.70 -8.55 14.18
N ASN A 115 -4.01 -8.72 14.38
CA ASN A 115 -4.59 -10.06 14.47
C ASN A 115 -4.40 -10.88 13.19
N ARG A 116 -4.47 -10.24 12.01
CA ARG A 116 -4.19 -10.94 10.75
C ARG A 116 -2.76 -11.47 10.74
N VAL A 117 -1.77 -10.62 11.07
CA VAL A 117 -0.36 -11.03 11.14
C VAL A 117 -0.15 -12.19 12.10
N THR A 118 -0.66 -12.09 13.33
CA THR A 118 -0.48 -13.15 14.33
C THR A 118 -1.21 -14.45 13.98
N THR A 119 -2.36 -14.35 13.31
CA THR A 119 -3.12 -15.52 12.87
C THR A 119 -2.38 -16.24 11.75
N GLU A 120 -1.93 -15.53 10.70
CA GLU A 120 -1.21 -16.16 9.59
C GLU A 120 0.14 -16.73 10.06
N ALA A 121 0.91 -15.99 10.85
CA ALA A 121 2.15 -16.49 11.45
C ALA A 121 1.98 -17.78 12.27
N SER A 122 0.78 -18.03 12.80
CA SER A 122 0.51 -19.25 13.61
C SER A 122 0.06 -20.44 12.77
N ARG A 123 -0.45 -20.24 11.57
CA ARG A 123 -1.12 -21.27 10.76
C ARG A 123 -0.45 -21.58 9.42
N ASP A 124 0.25 -20.60 8.85
CA ASP A 124 0.94 -20.75 7.56
C ASP A 124 2.43 -21.05 7.79
N PRO A 125 2.91 -22.26 7.43
CA PRO A 125 4.33 -22.60 7.58
C PRO A 125 5.24 -21.81 6.62
N ASP A 126 4.69 -21.27 5.54
CA ASP A 126 5.41 -20.48 4.54
C ASP A 126 5.26 -18.97 4.78
N PHE A 127 4.64 -18.58 5.90
CA PHE A 127 4.41 -17.17 6.26
C PHE A 127 5.69 -16.34 6.27
N SER A 128 5.64 -15.25 5.54
CA SER A 128 6.72 -14.27 5.42
C SER A 128 6.26 -12.91 5.94
N TYR A 129 7.03 -12.32 6.84
CA TYR A 129 6.71 -10.98 7.37
C TYR A 129 7.98 -10.21 7.72
N SER A 130 8.63 -9.69 6.72
CA SER A 130 9.86 -8.89 6.81
C SER A 130 9.58 -7.46 7.29
N PRO A 131 10.61 -6.67 7.63
CA PRO A 131 10.47 -5.24 7.89
C PRO A 131 9.78 -4.45 6.76
N VAL A 132 9.94 -4.87 5.51
CA VAL A 132 9.26 -4.26 4.34
C VAL A 132 7.76 -4.47 4.44
N GLN A 133 7.33 -5.71 4.64
CA GLN A 133 5.91 -6.09 4.77
C GLN A 133 5.26 -5.43 5.99
N PHE A 134 5.98 -5.34 7.11
CA PHE A 134 5.56 -4.57 8.28
C PHE A 134 5.21 -3.11 7.92
N ILE A 135 6.10 -2.43 7.20
CA ILE A 135 5.89 -1.03 6.78
C ILE A 135 4.72 -0.90 5.80
N LEU A 136 4.64 -1.79 4.80
CA LEU A 136 3.55 -1.79 3.80
C LEU A 136 2.21 -2.01 4.46
N SER A 137 2.08 -3.00 5.33
CA SER A 137 0.84 -3.34 6.04
C SER A 137 0.28 -2.17 6.85
N TYR A 138 1.15 -1.37 7.52
CA TYR A 138 0.73 -0.14 8.18
C TYR A 138 0.34 0.96 7.17
N GLY A 139 1.12 1.11 6.11
CA GLY A 139 0.85 2.09 5.04
C GLY A 139 -0.49 1.85 4.35
N GLU A 140 -0.83 0.60 4.06
CA GLU A 140 -2.10 0.21 3.44
C GLU A 140 -3.29 0.42 4.38
N THR A 141 -3.11 0.10 5.68
CA THR A 141 -4.13 0.38 6.68
C THR A 141 -4.38 1.89 6.81
N ALA A 142 -3.32 2.69 6.84
CA ALA A 142 -3.43 4.14 6.82
C ALA A 142 -4.11 4.64 5.54
N LEU A 143 -3.82 4.02 4.39
CA LEU A 143 -4.35 4.42 3.09
C LEU A 143 -5.87 4.25 3.01
N TYR A 144 -6.44 3.11 3.41
CA TYR A 144 -7.89 2.95 3.35
C TYR A 144 -8.62 3.82 4.38
N LEU A 145 -8.07 4.02 5.59
CA LEU A 145 -8.64 4.93 6.57
C LEU A 145 -8.65 6.37 6.07
N SER A 146 -7.56 6.79 5.42
CA SER A 146 -7.44 8.13 4.85
C SER A 146 -8.41 8.35 3.70
N THR A 147 -8.50 7.41 2.77
CA THR A 147 -9.24 7.59 1.51
C THR A 147 -10.74 7.34 1.66
N MET A 148 -11.15 6.43 2.54
CA MET A 148 -12.57 6.21 2.86
C MET A 148 -13.10 7.13 3.96
N GLY A 149 -12.20 7.83 4.67
CA GLY A 149 -12.55 8.70 5.80
C GLY A 149 -11.75 9.99 5.79
N ASP A 150 -10.95 10.20 6.81
CA ASP A 150 -10.22 11.45 7.01
C ASP A 150 -8.71 11.19 7.15
N PRO A 151 -7.86 11.82 6.29
CA PRO A 151 -6.40 11.60 6.28
C PRO A 151 -5.66 12.05 7.54
N ILE A 152 -6.33 12.80 8.44
CA ILE A 152 -5.74 13.30 9.68
C ILE A 152 -6.15 12.45 10.87
N THR A 153 -7.44 12.16 10.99
CA THR A 153 -7.98 11.44 12.15
C THR A 153 -8.07 9.93 11.97
N GLY A 154 -7.98 9.43 10.74
CA GLY A 154 -8.16 8.02 10.42
C GLY A 154 -9.55 7.47 10.73
N VAL A 155 -10.57 8.35 10.90
CA VAL A 155 -11.94 7.92 11.12
C VAL A 155 -12.65 7.77 9.78
N ALA A 156 -13.09 6.55 9.47
CA ALA A 156 -13.78 6.23 8.23
C ALA A 156 -15.14 5.55 8.51
N PRO A 157 -16.26 6.01 7.93
CA PRO A 157 -17.52 5.27 8.01
C PRO A 157 -17.35 3.82 7.57
N LEU A 158 -17.77 2.88 8.41
CA LEU A 158 -17.54 1.47 8.16
C LEU A 158 -18.25 0.99 6.88
N GLU A 159 -19.40 1.58 6.56
CA GLU A 159 -20.11 1.31 5.30
C GLU A 159 -19.28 1.66 4.06
N TYR A 160 -18.47 2.72 4.10
CA TYR A 160 -17.56 3.08 3.00
C TYR A 160 -16.41 2.10 2.87
N VAL A 161 -15.84 1.70 4.02
CA VAL A 161 -14.78 0.68 4.05
C VAL A 161 -15.30 -0.65 3.50
N ARG A 162 -16.52 -1.06 3.86
CA ARG A 162 -17.13 -2.28 3.34
C ARG A 162 -17.38 -2.22 1.83
N SER A 163 -17.90 -1.11 1.31
CA SER A 163 -18.07 -0.94 -0.14
C SER A 163 -16.74 -1.06 -0.89
N LEU A 164 -15.64 -0.50 -0.33
CA LEU A 164 -14.32 -0.62 -0.92
C LEU A 164 -13.84 -2.07 -0.99
N PHE A 165 -13.94 -2.83 0.11
CA PHE A 165 -13.39 -4.19 0.19
C PHE A 165 -14.33 -5.24 -0.38
N GLU A 166 -15.62 -5.20 -0.03
CA GLU A 166 -16.61 -6.24 -0.38
C GLU A 166 -17.16 -6.08 -1.80
N GLU A 167 -17.36 -4.82 -2.24
CA GLU A 167 -17.98 -4.51 -3.52
C GLU A 167 -16.95 -4.01 -4.56
N GLU A 168 -15.71 -3.81 -4.15
CA GLU A 168 -14.59 -3.32 -4.96
C GLU A 168 -14.91 -2.02 -5.71
N ARG A 169 -15.68 -1.12 -5.07
CA ARG A 169 -16.13 0.15 -5.65
C ARG A 169 -16.07 1.32 -4.67
N LEU A 170 -16.06 2.52 -5.23
CA LEU A 170 -16.16 3.76 -4.46
C LEU A 170 -17.62 4.00 -4.07
N PRO A 171 -17.92 4.30 -2.80
CA PRO A 171 -19.29 4.33 -2.26
C PRO A 171 -20.03 5.65 -2.52
N TYR A 172 -20.06 6.12 -3.78
CA TYR A 172 -20.74 7.37 -4.15
C TYR A 172 -22.23 7.36 -3.81
N GLU A 173 -22.88 6.18 -3.93
CA GLU A 173 -24.31 6.04 -3.60
C GLU A 173 -24.59 6.20 -2.10
N LEU A 174 -23.58 5.98 -1.26
CA LEU A 174 -23.66 6.21 0.18
C LEU A 174 -23.31 7.66 0.56
N GLY A 175 -23.07 8.52 -0.44
CA GLY A 175 -22.73 9.93 -0.23
C GLY A 175 -21.25 10.21 -0.02
N TRP A 176 -20.40 9.21 -0.14
CA TRP A 176 -18.96 9.40 -0.08
C TRP A 176 -18.45 10.31 -1.22
N GLN A 177 -17.47 11.11 -0.89
CA GLN A 177 -16.68 11.88 -1.85
C GLN A 177 -15.20 11.77 -1.49
N PRO A 178 -14.28 11.90 -2.46
CA PRO A 178 -12.85 11.98 -2.13
C PRO A 178 -12.60 12.99 -1.01
N PRO A 179 -11.80 12.66 0.00
CA PRO A 179 -11.51 13.56 1.11
C PRO A 179 -11.01 14.93 0.62
N LYS A 180 -11.41 16.02 1.28
CA LYS A 180 -10.96 17.37 0.92
C LYS A 180 -9.48 17.57 1.21
N THR A 181 -8.99 16.99 2.31
CA THR A 181 -7.56 16.93 2.64
C THR A 181 -6.87 15.88 1.77
N THR A 182 -5.78 16.24 1.14
CA THR A 182 -5.01 15.32 0.30
C THR A 182 -4.30 14.30 1.18
N THR A 183 -4.45 13.02 0.85
CA THR A 183 -3.63 11.93 1.42
C THR A 183 -2.23 12.01 0.83
N THR A 184 -1.23 12.23 1.66
CA THR A 184 0.18 12.38 1.26
C THR A 184 1.03 11.28 1.91
N LEU A 185 2.25 11.12 1.43
CA LEU A 185 3.21 10.21 2.05
C LEU A 185 3.45 10.57 3.53
N ALA A 186 3.53 11.87 3.84
CA ALA A 186 3.69 12.35 5.21
C ALA A 186 2.48 12.00 6.10
N SER A 187 1.24 12.20 5.62
CA SER A 187 0.05 11.84 6.39
C SER A 187 -0.08 10.33 6.60
N LEU A 188 0.27 9.52 5.59
CA LEU A 188 0.30 8.05 5.72
C LEU A 188 1.35 7.59 6.73
N GLY A 189 2.54 8.19 6.70
CA GLY A 189 3.60 7.89 7.66
C GLY A 189 3.21 8.25 9.10
N ALA A 190 2.59 9.42 9.30
CA ALA A 190 2.08 9.83 10.61
C ALA A 190 1.00 8.88 11.13
N MET A 191 0.01 8.54 10.31
CA MET A 191 -1.05 7.60 10.68
C MET A 191 -0.50 6.18 10.93
N GLY A 192 0.52 5.75 10.17
CA GLY A 192 1.21 4.49 10.40
C GLY A 192 1.85 4.40 11.79
N LEU A 193 2.46 5.50 12.28
CA LEU A 193 2.98 5.60 13.65
C LEU A 193 1.88 5.43 14.70
N GLU A 194 0.73 6.09 14.52
CA GLU A 194 -0.41 5.99 15.43
C GLU A 194 -1.02 4.58 15.42
N LEU A 195 -1.13 3.97 14.26
CA LEU A 195 -1.58 2.57 14.11
C LEU A 195 -0.65 1.61 14.84
N ASN A 196 0.66 1.76 14.70
CA ASN A 196 1.61 0.91 15.40
C ASN A 196 1.53 1.10 16.92
N ALA A 197 1.49 2.34 17.39
CA ALA A 197 1.32 2.62 18.82
C ALA A 197 0.05 1.99 19.41
N ALA A 198 -1.03 1.90 18.62
CA ALA A 198 -2.31 1.33 19.05
C ALA A 198 -2.36 -0.21 18.98
N SER A 199 -1.51 -0.85 18.18
CA SER A 199 -1.48 -2.31 18.00
C SER A 199 -0.84 -3.06 19.15
N GLY A 200 0.22 -2.49 19.73
CA GLY A 200 1.14 -3.16 20.62
C GLY A 200 2.15 -4.07 19.91
N GLU A 201 2.16 -4.09 18.58
CA GLU A 201 3.14 -4.82 17.78
C GLU A 201 4.52 -4.19 17.92
N GLN A 202 5.53 -5.03 18.13
CA GLN A 202 6.90 -4.57 18.26
C GLN A 202 7.44 -4.14 16.91
N VAL A 203 8.02 -2.94 16.86
CA VAL A 203 8.71 -2.46 15.66
C VAL A 203 9.97 -3.31 15.45
N PRO A 204 10.20 -3.85 14.24
CA PRO A 204 11.42 -4.57 13.94
C PRO A 204 12.68 -3.72 14.20
N GLU A 205 13.76 -4.37 14.63
CA GLU A 205 15.03 -3.69 14.93
C GLU A 205 15.52 -2.88 13.71
N GLY A 206 15.97 -1.65 13.96
CA GLY A 206 16.48 -0.75 12.93
C GLY A 206 15.40 -0.02 12.12
N ILE A 207 14.10 -0.31 12.36
CA ILE A 207 13.00 0.38 11.66
C ILE A 207 12.53 1.60 12.46
N ILE A 208 12.34 2.71 11.74
CA ILE A 208 11.60 3.88 12.22
C ILE A 208 10.40 4.03 11.28
N LEU A 209 9.22 3.61 11.75
CA LEU A 209 8.00 3.72 10.97
C LEU A 209 7.66 5.19 10.72
N GLY A 210 7.30 5.55 9.49
CA GLY A 210 6.95 6.92 9.10
C GLY A 210 7.12 7.18 7.62
N GLU A 211 7.10 8.44 7.21
CA GLU A 211 7.23 8.85 5.80
C GLU A 211 8.47 8.27 5.14
N ASN A 212 9.63 8.35 5.80
CA ASN A 212 10.91 7.92 5.23
C ASN A 212 10.97 6.40 5.02
N SER A 213 10.43 5.60 5.94
CA SER A 213 10.40 4.15 5.78
C SER A 213 9.43 3.71 4.68
N LEU A 214 8.24 4.33 4.59
CA LEU A 214 7.33 4.12 3.47
C LEU A 214 7.99 4.48 2.12
N ARG A 215 8.69 5.62 2.08
CA ARG A 215 9.43 6.04 0.91
C ARG A 215 10.51 5.02 0.54
N ALA A 216 11.29 4.56 1.52
CA ALA A 216 12.38 3.61 1.31
C ALA A 216 11.86 2.29 0.69
N VAL A 217 10.84 1.67 1.28
CA VAL A 217 10.34 0.37 0.78
C VAL A 217 9.71 0.48 -0.61
N LEU A 218 9.00 1.57 -0.92
CA LEU A 218 8.40 1.78 -2.22
C LEU A 218 9.42 2.03 -3.35
N ILE A 219 10.65 2.41 -3.02
CA ILE A 219 11.77 2.49 -3.97
C ILE A 219 12.74 1.30 -3.86
N GLY A 220 12.37 0.25 -3.13
CA GLY A 220 13.14 -0.98 -3.04
C GLY A 220 14.36 -0.93 -2.14
N LEU A 221 14.45 0.03 -1.21
CA LEU A 221 15.48 0.06 -0.19
C LEU A 221 15.06 -0.75 1.03
N ASN A 222 16.01 -1.45 1.62
CA ASN A 222 15.86 -1.97 2.98
C ASN A 222 15.79 -0.78 3.95
N ALA A 223 14.67 -0.65 4.65
CA ALA A 223 14.44 0.50 5.52
C ALA A 223 15.35 0.54 6.75
N ALA A 224 15.96 -0.60 7.14
CA ALA A 224 16.87 -0.71 8.27
C ALA A 224 18.34 -0.41 7.89
N THR A 225 18.79 -0.93 6.73
CA THR A 225 20.19 -0.83 6.31
C THR A 225 20.45 0.26 5.29
N GLY A 226 19.41 0.75 4.61
CA GLY A 226 19.53 1.66 3.46
C GLY A 226 20.11 0.99 2.21
N GLU A 227 20.34 -0.32 2.24
CA GLU A 227 20.85 -1.06 1.10
C GLU A 227 19.70 -1.39 0.13
N ILE A 228 20.02 -1.41 -1.16
CA ILE A 228 19.05 -1.80 -2.18
C ILE A 228 18.98 -3.33 -2.22
N GLU A 229 17.79 -3.88 -2.10
CA GLU A 229 17.58 -5.32 -2.24
C GLU A 229 17.91 -5.76 -3.67
N ASN A 230 18.80 -6.75 -3.81
CA ASN A 230 19.44 -7.11 -5.09
C ASN A 230 18.45 -7.35 -6.25
N ASP A 231 17.32 -8.00 -5.99
CA ASP A 231 16.34 -8.30 -7.04
C ASP A 231 15.56 -7.06 -7.49
N LYS A 232 15.38 -6.10 -6.56
CA LYS A 232 14.76 -4.80 -6.82
C LYS A 232 15.76 -3.83 -7.44
N LEU A 233 17.08 -4.02 -7.22
CA LEU A 233 18.13 -3.21 -7.80
C LEU A 233 18.10 -3.25 -9.33
N HIS A 234 17.97 -4.43 -9.91
CA HIS A 234 17.96 -4.58 -11.36
C HIS A 234 16.71 -3.94 -11.97
N ALA A 235 15.55 -4.07 -11.32
CA ALA A 235 14.33 -3.42 -11.77
C ALA A 235 14.44 -1.89 -11.70
N LEU A 236 14.98 -1.34 -10.60
CA LEU A 236 15.12 0.11 -10.39
C LEU A 236 16.29 0.73 -11.16
N ALA A 237 17.44 0.07 -11.26
CA ALA A 237 18.57 0.56 -12.07
C ALA A 237 18.17 0.66 -13.54
N ASN A 238 17.35 -0.27 -14.02
CA ASN A 238 16.79 -0.23 -15.34
C ASN A 238 15.80 0.92 -15.50
N LEU A 239 14.96 1.19 -14.49
CA LEU A 239 14.01 2.32 -14.46
C LEU A 239 14.74 3.67 -14.41
N THR A 240 15.79 3.83 -13.62
CA THR A 240 16.54 5.08 -13.51
C THR A 240 17.25 5.46 -14.81
N GLY A 241 17.75 4.49 -15.57
CA GLY A 241 18.32 4.71 -16.91
C GLY A 241 17.30 5.18 -17.92
N ALA A 242 16.06 4.75 -17.83
CA ALA A 242 14.98 5.06 -18.78
C ALA A 242 14.19 6.34 -18.42
N LEU A 243 14.13 6.72 -17.15
CA LEU A 243 13.30 7.84 -16.65
C LEU A 243 14.05 9.18 -16.58
N GLY A 244 15.18 9.35 -17.26
CA GLY A 244 16.06 10.54 -17.39
C GLY A 244 15.76 11.86 -16.61
N GLY A 245 14.57 12.07 -16.13
CA GLY A 245 14.12 13.21 -15.32
C GLY A 245 13.58 12.85 -13.93
N VAL A 246 13.18 11.60 -13.70
CA VAL A 246 12.75 11.10 -12.38
C VAL A 246 13.97 10.74 -11.51
N THR A 247 15.13 10.55 -12.17
CA THR A 247 16.41 10.33 -11.49
C THR A 247 16.77 11.44 -10.50
N SER A 248 16.46 12.69 -10.79
CA SER A 248 16.76 13.80 -9.88
C SER A 248 15.93 13.71 -8.58
N THR A 249 14.67 13.29 -8.67
CA THR A 249 13.78 13.12 -7.52
C THR A 249 14.13 11.85 -6.74
N LEU A 250 14.42 10.74 -7.42
CA LEU A 250 14.90 9.51 -6.78
C LEU A 250 16.29 9.70 -6.17
N THR A 251 17.21 10.36 -6.88
CA THR A 251 18.57 10.64 -6.39
C THR A 251 18.56 11.64 -5.22
N SER A 252 17.72 12.69 -5.26
CA SER A 252 17.57 13.59 -4.11
C SER A 252 16.92 12.89 -2.91
N THR A 253 16.03 11.94 -3.16
CA THR A 253 15.42 11.11 -2.12
C THR A 253 16.44 10.13 -1.54
N LEU A 254 17.22 9.46 -2.37
CA LEU A 254 18.32 8.56 -1.97
C LEU A 254 19.39 9.33 -1.17
N ASN A 255 19.82 10.50 -1.65
CA ASN A 255 20.80 11.35 -0.96
C ASN A 255 20.24 11.90 0.36
N GLY A 256 18.94 12.14 0.46
CA GLY A 256 18.27 12.54 1.70
C GLY A 256 18.19 11.41 2.75
N LEU A 257 18.21 10.14 2.31
CA LEU A 257 18.19 8.95 3.19
C LEU A 257 19.60 8.51 3.63
N THR A 258 20.61 8.76 2.80
CA THR A 258 22.02 8.39 3.05
C THR A 258 22.88 9.56 3.54
N GLY A 259 22.35 10.76 3.56
CA GLY A 259 23.04 11.98 4.01
C GLY A 259 23.10 12.06 5.51
N SER A 260 24.20 11.60 6.03
CA SER A 260 24.92 11.88 7.29
C SER A 260 24.25 12.83 8.28
#